data_4ecc2d3abc461f7577cfaad0cf0059d4
#
_entry.id   4ecc2d3abc461f7577cfaad0cf0059d4
#
_cell.length_a   1.000
_cell.length_b   1.000
_cell.length_c   1.000
_cell.angle_alpha   90.00
_cell.angle_beta   90.00
_cell.angle_gamma   90.00
#
_symmetry.space_group_name_H-M   'P 1'
#
loop_
_entity.id
_entity.type
_entity.pdbx_description
1 polymer ?
#
loop_
_entity_poly.entity_id
_entity_poly.type
_entity_poly.pdbx_seq_one_letter_code
_entity_poly.pdbx_strand_id
1 'polypeptide(L)'
;MPELPEVETVMRGLRPVLEGKRIARALVHRGDLRWALPPNLAKRLSGAWVENFRRRGKYILMRLDGGDSVLIHLGMSGRMLIGHVGANTETKHEHLVIETQDGGRVGFVDPRRFGSIDLVATAAEDSHKLLAGMGPEPLGDDFSAASLSSALKDRRTPIKAALLDQSVVAGLGNIYVCEALFRAGISPLRLARTVPGARAARLVVEIKATLNEAIAAGGSSLRDYVQPDGALGYFQHAWKVYGREGEPCSHCPGPPGCKGIRRIVQSGRSTFYCPRIQR
;
A
#
# COMPACT_ATOMS: atom_id res chain seq x y z
N MET A 1 7.82 -2.24 3.35
CA MET A 1 6.59 -2.90 2.86
C MET A 1 5.81 -1.85 2.08
N PRO A 2 5.49 -2.10 0.84
CA PRO A 2 4.62 -1.19 0.06
C PRO A 2 3.31 -0.93 0.81
N GLU A 3 2.96 0.35 0.96
CA GLU A 3 1.69 0.82 1.50
C GLU A 3 0.79 1.27 0.34
N LEU A 4 -0.35 1.88 0.59
CA LEU A 4 -1.31 2.25 -0.46
C LEU A 4 -0.69 3.06 -1.62
N PRO A 5 0.13 4.11 -1.40
CA PRO A 5 0.69 4.89 -2.51
C PRO A 5 1.60 4.07 -3.42
N GLU A 6 2.44 3.19 -2.86
CA GLU A 6 3.32 2.31 -3.64
C GLU A 6 2.51 1.31 -4.47
N VAL A 7 1.46 0.73 -3.87
CA VAL A 7 0.57 -0.22 -4.56
C VAL A 7 -0.20 0.47 -5.68
N GLU A 8 -0.69 1.69 -5.45
CA GLU A 8 -1.35 2.50 -6.48
C GLU A 8 -0.40 2.83 -7.64
N THR A 9 0.84 3.22 -7.34
CA THR A 9 1.86 3.52 -8.36
C THR A 9 2.19 2.27 -9.18
N VAL A 10 2.37 1.11 -8.53
CA VAL A 10 2.59 -0.16 -9.23
C VAL A 10 1.41 -0.48 -10.13
N MET A 11 0.19 -0.40 -9.65
CA MET A 11 -1.00 -0.66 -10.46
C MET A 11 -1.08 0.27 -11.67
N ARG A 12 -0.83 1.56 -11.49
CA ARG A 12 -0.81 2.53 -12.60
C ARG A 12 0.26 2.21 -13.64
N GLY A 13 1.43 1.75 -13.21
CA GLY A 13 2.50 1.31 -14.10
C GLY A 13 2.15 0.05 -14.89
N LEU A 14 1.36 -0.87 -14.31
CA LEU A 14 0.92 -2.09 -14.97
C LEU A 14 -0.14 -1.85 -16.06
N ARG A 15 -1.01 -0.85 -15.88
CA ARG A 15 -2.11 -0.56 -16.82
C ARG A 15 -1.66 -0.45 -18.27
N PRO A 16 -0.69 0.40 -18.64
CA PRO A 16 -0.29 0.57 -20.06
C PRO A 16 0.24 -0.72 -20.69
N VAL A 17 0.75 -1.64 -19.87
CA VAL A 17 1.38 -2.89 -20.35
C VAL A 17 0.40 -4.03 -20.44
N LEU A 18 -0.61 -4.09 -19.56
CA LEU A 18 -1.51 -5.24 -19.45
C LEU A 18 -2.98 -4.91 -19.73
N GLU A 19 -3.49 -3.72 -19.35
CA GLU A 19 -4.91 -3.37 -19.49
C GLU A 19 -5.30 -3.26 -20.97
N GLY A 20 -6.41 -3.88 -21.35
CA GLY A 20 -6.86 -3.96 -22.73
C GLY A 20 -6.00 -4.88 -23.60
N LYS A 21 -5.24 -5.83 -23.01
CA LYS A 21 -4.35 -6.70 -23.76
C LYS A 21 -4.59 -8.18 -23.44
N ARG A 22 -4.25 -9.03 -24.40
CA ARG A 22 -4.33 -10.46 -24.25
C ARG A 22 -3.03 -11.03 -23.73
N ILE A 23 -3.10 -11.88 -22.72
CA ILE A 23 -1.95 -12.62 -22.19
C ILE A 23 -1.62 -13.74 -23.17
N ALA A 24 -0.46 -13.65 -23.83
CA ALA A 24 0.02 -14.70 -24.71
C ALA A 24 0.44 -15.94 -23.91
N ARG A 25 1.16 -15.70 -22.81
CA ARG A 25 1.69 -16.75 -21.95
C ARG A 25 1.86 -16.26 -20.52
N ALA A 26 1.58 -17.12 -19.56
CA ALA A 26 1.97 -16.94 -18.18
C ALA A 26 2.85 -18.12 -17.73
N LEU A 27 3.89 -17.82 -16.94
CA LEU A 27 4.83 -18.78 -16.39
C LEU A 27 4.83 -18.68 -14.87
N VAL A 28 4.65 -19.80 -14.19
CA VAL A 28 4.76 -19.90 -12.74
C VAL A 28 6.02 -20.71 -12.44
N HIS A 29 7.07 -20.03 -11.96
CA HIS A 29 8.36 -20.67 -11.68
C HIS A 29 8.35 -21.39 -10.33
N ARG A 30 7.39 -21.04 -9.45
CA ARG A 30 7.25 -21.64 -8.13
C ARG A 30 5.78 -21.68 -7.72
N GLY A 31 5.36 -22.80 -7.11
CA GLY A 31 3.97 -23.02 -6.71
C GLY A 31 3.55 -22.38 -5.39
N ASP A 32 4.45 -21.67 -4.67
CA ASP A 32 4.14 -21.05 -3.41
C ASP A 32 4.86 -19.68 -3.22
N LEU A 33 4.18 -18.79 -2.50
CA LEU A 33 4.72 -17.56 -1.93
C LEU A 33 4.45 -17.60 -0.41
N ARG A 34 3.76 -16.60 0.12
CA ARG A 34 3.25 -16.64 1.50
C ARG A 34 2.30 -17.81 1.71
N TRP A 35 1.53 -18.15 0.67
CA TRP A 35 0.64 -19.31 0.58
C TRP A 35 0.84 -19.98 -0.78
N ALA A 36 0.29 -21.19 -0.93
CA ALA A 36 0.25 -21.86 -2.22
C ALA A 36 -0.47 -20.97 -3.25
N LEU A 37 0.05 -20.95 -4.47
CA LEU A 37 -0.61 -20.28 -5.59
C LEU A 37 -1.85 -21.09 -6.03
N PRO A 38 -2.84 -20.42 -6.63
CA PRO A 38 -4.01 -21.11 -7.19
C PRO A 38 -3.62 -22.23 -8.16
N PRO A 39 -4.29 -23.38 -8.11
CA PRO A 39 -4.05 -24.47 -9.06
C PRO A 39 -4.22 -24.00 -10.51
N ASN A 40 -3.33 -24.45 -11.38
CA ASN A 40 -3.36 -24.13 -12.81
C ASN A 40 -3.31 -22.62 -13.13
N LEU A 41 -2.74 -21.77 -12.25
CA LEU A 41 -2.69 -20.32 -12.43
C LEU A 41 -2.16 -19.95 -13.83
N ALA A 42 -1.03 -20.51 -14.25
CA ALA A 42 -0.46 -20.24 -15.57
C ALA A 42 -1.43 -20.53 -16.72
N LYS A 43 -2.15 -21.67 -16.66
CA LYS A 43 -3.15 -22.05 -17.66
C LYS A 43 -4.36 -21.11 -17.67
N ARG A 44 -4.79 -20.66 -16.47
CA ARG A 44 -5.94 -19.74 -16.33
C ARG A 44 -5.63 -18.35 -16.82
N LEU A 45 -4.38 -17.92 -16.71
CA LEU A 45 -3.93 -16.60 -17.20
C LEU A 45 -3.64 -16.61 -18.70
N SER A 46 -3.04 -17.70 -19.24
CA SER A 46 -2.68 -17.77 -20.66
C SER A 46 -3.92 -17.75 -21.54
N GLY A 47 -3.96 -16.84 -22.49
CA GLY A 47 -5.09 -16.62 -23.39
C GLY A 47 -6.16 -15.67 -22.86
N ALA A 48 -6.15 -15.30 -21.58
CA ALA A 48 -7.10 -14.37 -21.00
C ALA A 48 -6.85 -12.93 -21.49
N TRP A 49 -7.91 -12.13 -21.55
CA TRP A 49 -7.85 -10.70 -21.80
C TRP A 49 -7.89 -9.95 -20.47
N VAL A 50 -6.99 -9.00 -20.26
CA VAL A 50 -6.99 -8.14 -19.06
C VAL A 50 -7.94 -6.98 -19.30
N GLU A 51 -9.08 -6.96 -18.62
CA GLU A 51 -10.10 -5.93 -18.80
C GLU A 51 -9.70 -4.61 -18.14
N ASN A 52 -9.41 -4.67 -16.84
CA ASN A 52 -9.06 -3.49 -16.05
C ASN A 52 -8.38 -3.86 -14.74
N PHE A 53 -7.95 -2.84 -14.02
CA PHE A 53 -7.37 -2.95 -12.69
C PHE A 53 -8.19 -2.19 -11.65
N ARG A 54 -8.28 -2.77 -10.46
CA ARG A 54 -8.82 -2.15 -9.25
C ARG A 54 -7.78 -2.27 -8.12
N ARG A 55 -7.63 -1.23 -7.30
CA ARG A 55 -6.91 -1.33 -6.03
C ARG A 55 -7.91 -1.42 -4.88
N ARG A 56 -7.62 -2.27 -3.90
CA ARG A 56 -8.31 -2.32 -2.62
C ARG A 56 -7.28 -2.36 -1.48
N GLY A 57 -7.18 -1.27 -0.72
CA GLY A 57 -6.14 -1.12 0.30
C GLY A 57 -4.73 -1.29 -0.28
N LYS A 58 -4.05 -2.35 0.11
CA LYS A 58 -2.70 -2.73 -0.38
C LYS A 58 -2.73 -3.90 -1.37
N TYR A 59 -3.88 -4.20 -1.95
CA TYR A 59 -4.08 -5.25 -2.95
C TYR A 59 -4.34 -4.65 -4.33
N ILE A 60 -3.79 -5.31 -5.35
CA ILE A 60 -4.10 -5.06 -6.77
C ILE A 60 -5.01 -6.19 -7.23
N LEU A 61 -6.11 -5.86 -7.89
CA LEU A 61 -6.99 -6.79 -8.56
C LEU A 61 -6.88 -6.54 -10.06
N MET A 62 -6.39 -7.54 -10.79
CA MET A 62 -6.33 -7.57 -12.25
C MET A 62 -7.49 -8.41 -12.75
N ARG A 63 -8.51 -7.78 -13.33
CA ARG A 63 -9.73 -8.42 -13.81
C ARG A 63 -9.55 -8.99 -15.20
N LEU A 64 -10.05 -10.20 -15.41
CA LEU A 64 -9.95 -10.94 -16.65
C LEU A 64 -11.32 -11.15 -17.28
N ASP A 65 -11.38 -11.25 -18.60
CA ASP A 65 -12.59 -11.49 -19.40
C ASP A 65 -13.34 -12.78 -19.06
N GLY A 66 -12.66 -13.76 -18.46
CA GLY A 66 -13.27 -14.98 -17.95
C GLY A 66 -14.05 -14.84 -16.65
N GLY A 67 -14.24 -13.63 -16.11
CA GLY A 67 -14.94 -13.37 -14.86
C GLY A 67 -14.13 -13.68 -13.59
N ASP A 68 -12.82 -13.86 -13.72
CA ASP A 68 -11.87 -13.99 -12.62
C ASP A 68 -11.08 -12.70 -12.40
N SER A 69 -10.67 -12.46 -11.16
CA SER A 69 -9.71 -11.42 -10.80
C SER A 69 -8.48 -12.05 -10.16
N VAL A 70 -7.30 -11.64 -10.60
CA VAL A 70 -6.04 -11.96 -9.93
C VAL A 70 -5.82 -10.99 -8.79
N LEU A 71 -5.84 -11.48 -7.57
CA LEU A 71 -5.62 -10.72 -6.35
C LEU A 71 -4.13 -10.77 -5.98
N ILE A 72 -3.44 -9.64 -6.04
CA ILE A 72 -2.00 -9.53 -5.82
C ILE A 72 -1.72 -8.68 -4.58
N HIS A 73 -0.89 -9.19 -3.67
CA HIS A 73 -0.32 -8.44 -2.55
C HIS A 73 1.21 -8.48 -2.61
N LEU A 74 1.85 -7.32 -2.60
CA LEU A 74 3.30 -7.22 -2.75
C LEU A 74 4.10 -7.71 -1.52
N GLY A 75 3.45 -7.89 -0.38
CA GLY A 75 4.15 -8.29 0.84
C GLY A 75 5.14 -7.21 1.31
N MET A 76 6.37 -7.61 1.62
CA MET A 76 7.41 -6.69 2.09
C MET A 76 8.46 -6.36 1.02
N SER A 77 8.71 -7.28 0.09
CA SER A 77 9.78 -7.18 -0.92
C SER A 77 9.29 -7.49 -2.34
N GLY A 78 7.99 -7.73 -2.51
CA GLY A 78 7.40 -8.01 -3.81
C GLY A 78 7.44 -6.79 -4.72
N ARG A 79 7.82 -7.01 -5.97
CA ARG A 79 7.92 -6.01 -7.04
C ARG A 79 7.33 -6.55 -8.32
N MET A 80 6.72 -5.67 -9.09
CA MET A 80 6.29 -5.97 -10.46
C MET A 80 7.26 -5.28 -11.40
N LEU A 81 8.04 -6.04 -12.15
CA LEU A 81 9.01 -5.52 -13.10
C LEU A 81 8.46 -5.58 -14.52
N ILE A 82 8.46 -4.44 -15.20
CA ILE A 82 8.01 -4.29 -16.57
C ILE A 82 9.21 -4.43 -17.50
N GLY A 83 9.04 -5.14 -18.61
CA GLY A 83 10.02 -5.34 -19.66
C GLY A 83 9.38 -5.74 -20.97
N HIS A 84 10.19 -6.27 -21.86
CA HIS A 84 9.76 -6.80 -23.16
C HIS A 84 10.15 -8.26 -23.29
N VAL A 85 9.35 -9.03 -24.02
CA VAL A 85 9.67 -10.41 -24.40
C VAL A 85 10.98 -10.44 -25.17
N GLY A 86 11.87 -11.39 -24.85
CA GLY A 86 13.19 -11.50 -25.49
C GLY A 86 14.30 -10.63 -24.90
N ALA A 87 14.00 -9.66 -24.05
CA ALA A 87 15.02 -9.03 -23.22
C ALA A 87 15.55 -10.07 -22.20
N ASN A 88 16.87 -10.09 -21.98
CA ASN A 88 17.49 -11.03 -21.03
C ASN A 88 17.18 -10.57 -19.59
N THR A 89 16.02 -11.01 -19.08
CA THR A 89 15.41 -10.53 -17.84
C THR A 89 15.15 -11.66 -16.83
N GLU A 90 15.90 -12.77 -16.90
CA GLU A 90 15.83 -13.76 -15.82
C GLU A 90 16.31 -13.10 -14.52
N THR A 91 15.33 -12.73 -13.71
CA THR A 91 15.59 -12.07 -12.43
C THR A 91 15.48 -13.12 -11.32
N LYS A 92 16.52 -13.21 -10.51
CA LYS A 92 16.51 -14.07 -9.33
C LYS A 92 15.26 -13.76 -8.48
N HIS A 93 14.57 -14.82 -8.01
CA HIS A 93 13.31 -14.71 -7.24
C HIS A 93 12.09 -14.20 -8.02
N GLU A 94 12.10 -14.34 -9.34
CA GLU A 94 10.92 -14.13 -10.16
C GLU A 94 10.02 -15.37 -10.09
N HIS A 95 8.78 -15.19 -9.64
CA HIS A 95 7.88 -16.29 -9.33
C HIS A 95 6.72 -16.45 -10.31
N LEU A 96 6.25 -15.35 -10.89
CA LEU A 96 5.24 -15.31 -11.92
C LEU A 96 5.71 -14.38 -13.03
N VAL A 97 5.58 -14.79 -14.29
CA VAL A 97 5.78 -13.95 -15.47
C VAL A 97 4.49 -13.92 -16.28
N ILE A 98 4.11 -12.77 -16.76
CA ILE A 98 2.99 -12.55 -17.68
C ILE A 98 3.56 -11.89 -18.94
N GLU A 99 3.30 -12.49 -20.09
CA GLU A 99 3.71 -11.98 -21.42
C GLU A 99 2.47 -11.70 -22.26
N THR A 100 2.40 -10.52 -22.87
CA THR A 100 1.29 -10.10 -23.72
C THR A 100 1.56 -10.43 -25.21
N GLN A 101 0.50 -10.48 -26.01
CA GLN A 101 0.64 -10.75 -27.45
C GLN A 101 1.42 -9.68 -28.22
N ASP A 102 1.41 -8.45 -27.72
CA ASP A 102 2.17 -7.32 -28.31
C ASP A 102 3.60 -7.19 -27.77
N GLY A 103 4.09 -8.18 -27.02
CA GLY A 103 5.47 -8.28 -26.57
C GLY A 103 5.77 -7.62 -25.22
N GLY A 104 4.75 -7.14 -24.50
CA GLY A 104 4.92 -6.68 -23.12
C GLY A 104 5.22 -7.84 -22.18
N ARG A 105 6.01 -7.59 -21.14
CA ARG A 105 6.37 -8.58 -20.12
C ARG A 105 6.28 -7.96 -18.73
N VAL A 106 5.68 -8.69 -17.80
CA VAL A 106 5.61 -8.32 -16.38
C VAL A 106 6.05 -9.49 -15.52
N GLY A 107 7.06 -9.29 -14.68
CA GLY A 107 7.56 -10.28 -13.74
C GLY A 107 7.24 -9.93 -12.29
N PHE A 108 6.69 -10.86 -11.52
CA PHE A 108 6.54 -10.72 -10.07
C PHE A 108 7.77 -11.29 -9.35
N VAL A 109 8.56 -10.41 -8.76
CA VAL A 109 9.81 -10.72 -8.06
C VAL A 109 9.62 -10.51 -6.57
N ASP A 110 9.85 -11.54 -5.73
CA ASP A 110 9.73 -11.43 -4.27
C ASP A 110 10.76 -12.30 -3.54
N PRO A 111 11.94 -11.75 -3.20
CA PRO A 111 13.00 -12.50 -2.52
C PRO A 111 12.59 -13.11 -1.18
N ARG A 112 11.70 -12.44 -0.44
CA ARG A 112 11.26 -12.87 0.90
C ARG A 112 10.02 -13.77 0.87
N ARG A 113 9.31 -13.82 -0.24
CA ARG A 113 8.08 -14.61 -0.44
C ARG A 113 6.96 -14.28 0.57
N PHE A 114 6.86 -13.00 0.96
CA PHE A 114 5.79 -12.49 1.82
C PHE A 114 4.62 -11.92 1.03
N GLY A 115 4.78 -11.82 -0.27
CA GLY A 115 3.70 -11.52 -1.21
C GLY A 115 2.71 -12.66 -1.35
N SER A 116 1.61 -12.41 -1.98
CA SER A 116 0.61 -13.43 -2.29
C SER A 116 -0.09 -13.12 -3.61
N ILE A 117 -0.47 -14.19 -4.30
CA ILE A 117 -1.29 -14.15 -5.51
C ILE A 117 -2.42 -15.14 -5.29
N ASP A 118 -3.66 -14.71 -5.53
CA ASP A 118 -4.86 -15.54 -5.43
C ASP A 118 -5.75 -15.28 -6.65
N LEU A 119 -6.73 -16.13 -6.87
CA LEU A 119 -7.77 -15.96 -7.88
C LEU A 119 -9.13 -15.95 -7.19
N VAL A 120 -9.95 -14.98 -7.56
CA VAL A 120 -11.30 -14.81 -7.04
C VAL A 120 -12.24 -14.49 -8.19
N ALA A 121 -13.47 -14.97 -8.13
CA ALA A 121 -14.49 -14.53 -9.07
C ALA A 121 -14.68 -13.01 -8.94
N THR A 122 -14.68 -12.28 -10.06
CA THR A 122 -14.79 -10.81 -10.06
C THR A 122 -16.03 -10.33 -9.30
N ALA A 123 -17.15 -11.04 -9.44
CA ALA A 123 -18.38 -10.75 -8.71
C ALA A 123 -18.27 -10.98 -7.18
N ALA A 124 -17.25 -11.71 -6.71
CA ALA A 124 -17.03 -12.03 -5.31
C ALA A 124 -15.80 -11.34 -4.69
N GLU A 125 -15.19 -10.36 -5.39
CA GLU A 125 -14.00 -9.66 -4.90
C GLU A 125 -14.17 -9.14 -3.46
N ASP A 126 -15.23 -8.39 -3.21
CA ASP A 126 -15.45 -7.73 -1.91
C ASP A 126 -15.81 -8.71 -0.78
N SER A 127 -16.25 -9.92 -1.10
CA SER A 127 -16.50 -11.01 -0.14
C SER A 127 -15.28 -11.92 0.09
N HIS A 128 -14.19 -11.71 -0.65
CA HIS A 128 -12.97 -12.51 -0.45
C HIS A 128 -12.41 -12.33 0.96
N LYS A 129 -11.99 -13.41 1.60
CA LYS A 129 -11.50 -13.45 3.01
C LYS A 129 -10.46 -12.39 3.37
N LEU A 130 -9.65 -11.95 2.39
CA LEU A 130 -8.62 -10.93 2.59
C LEU A 130 -9.14 -9.49 2.42
N LEU A 131 -10.33 -9.30 1.85
CA LEU A 131 -10.90 -8.00 1.53
C LEU A 131 -12.17 -7.67 2.32
N ALA A 132 -12.99 -8.67 2.65
CA ALA A 132 -14.31 -8.49 3.26
C ALA A 132 -14.31 -7.71 4.59
N GLY A 133 -13.25 -7.84 5.39
CA GLY A 133 -13.12 -7.14 6.68
C GLY A 133 -12.45 -5.77 6.60
N MET A 134 -12.15 -5.25 5.41
CA MET A 134 -11.48 -3.96 5.28
C MET A 134 -12.43 -2.79 5.46
N GLY A 135 -11.97 -1.78 6.19
CA GLY A 135 -12.61 -0.47 6.29
C GLY A 135 -12.64 0.31 4.96
N PRO A 136 -13.16 1.53 4.96
CA PRO A 136 -13.28 2.35 3.75
C PRO A 136 -11.91 2.64 3.12
N GLU A 137 -11.92 2.88 1.80
CA GLU A 137 -10.77 3.42 1.08
C GLU A 137 -10.49 4.85 1.53
N PRO A 138 -9.27 5.18 1.95
CA PRO A 138 -8.98 6.51 2.52
C PRO A 138 -9.13 7.66 1.52
N LEU A 139 -9.04 7.38 0.22
CA LEU A 139 -9.23 8.37 -0.84
C LEU A 139 -10.66 8.41 -1.39
N GLY A 140 -11.52 7.46 -0.98
CA GLY A 140 -12.92 7.41 -1.37
C GLY A 140 -13.81 8.35 -0.53
N ASP A 141 -15.06 8.50 -0.96
CA ASP A 141 -16.04 9.37 -0.31
C ASP A 141 -16.55 8.80 1.01
N ASP A 142 -16.57 7.47 1.16
CA ASP A 142 -16.97 6.78 2.38
C ASP A 142 -16.01 7.03 3.56
N PHE A 143 -14.78 7.46 3.30
CA PHE A 143 -13.84 7.84 4.33
C PHE A 143 -14.01 9.31 4.69
N SER A 144 -14.80 9.56 5.72
CA SER A 144 -15.19 10.87 6.21
C SER A 144 -14.88 11.05 7.70
N ALA A 145 -15.02 12.27 8.21
CA ALA A 145 -14.92 12.55 9.64
C ALA A 145 -15.95 11.76 10.46
N ALA A 146 -17.13 11.54 9.91
CA ALA A 146 -18.20 10.77 10.55
C ALA A 146 -17.84 9.27 10.61
N SER A 147 -17.42 8.67 9.48
CA SER A 147 -17.05 7.26 9.44
C SER A 147 -15.84 6.96 10.33
N LEU A 148 -14.81 7.82 10.29
CA LEU A 148 -13.65 7.67 11.17
C LEU A 148 -14.03 7.84 12.64
N SER A 149 -14.86 8.84 12.99
CA SER A 149 -15.33 9.04 14.38
C SER A 149 -16.09 7.82 14.90
N SER A 150 -16.97 7.25 14.09
CA SER A 150 -17.71 6.02 14.42
C SER A 150 -16.77 4.84 14.67
N ALA A 151 -15.80 4.63 13.79
CA ALA A 151 -14.84 3.53 13.90
C ALA A 151 -13.91 3.64 15.12
N LEU A 152 -13.69 4.86 15.64
CA LEU A 152 -12.80 5.13 16.80
C LEU A 152 -13.51 5.23 18.14
N LYS A 153 -14.84 5.38 18.18
CA LYS A 153 -15.63 5.78 19.35
C LYS A 153 -15.30 5.03 20.64
N ASP A 154 -15.19 3.71 20.60
CA ASP A 154 -14.98 2.89 21.78
C ASP A 154 -13.58 2.26 21.87
N ARG A 155 -12.68 2.64 20.97
CA ARG A 155 -11.33 2.05 20.91
C ARG A 155 -10.42 2.65 21.97
N ARG A 156 -9.94 1.79 22.88
CA ARG A 156 -8.99 2.16 23.95
C ARG A 156 -7.53 2.05 23.55
N THR A 157 -7.25 1.63 22.31
CA THR A 157 -5.89 1.57 21.78
C THR A 157 -5.39 2.95 21.40
N PRO A 158 -4.05 3.18 21.32
CA PRO A 158 -3.50 4.40 20.75
C PRO A 158 -4.00 4.64 19.33
N ILE A 159 -4.21 5.89 18.95
CA ILE A 159 -4.72 6.27 17.62
C ILE A 159 -3.88 5.69 16.48
N LYS A 160 -2.56 5.66 16.63
CA LYS A 160 -1.70 5.06 15.61
C LYS A 160 -2.01 3.58 15.39
N ALA A 161 -2.19 2.81 16.45
CA ALA A 161 -2.52 1.40 16.36
C ALA A 161 -3.90 1.18 15.71
N ALA A 162 -4.88 2.04 16.03
CA ALA A 162 -6.20 2.01 15.41
C ALA A 162 -6.13 2.29 13.90
N LEU A 163 -5.34 3.26 13.45
CA LEU A 163 -5.18 3.59 12.03
C LEU A 163 -4.40 2.53 11.23
N LEU A 164 -3.59 1.70 11.88
CA LEU A 164 -2.91 0.56 11.25
C LEU A 164 -3.81 -0.67 11.09
N ASP A 165 -4.94 -0.69 11.78
CA ASP A 165 -5.97 -1.71 11.64
C ASP A 165 -6.73 -1.48 10.33
N GLN A 166 -6.56 -2.40 9.39
CA GLN A 166 -7.17 -2.29 8.05
C GLN A 166 -8.70 -2.34 8.08
N SER A 167 -9.32 -2.72 9.20
CA SER A 167 -10.77 -2.64 9.39
C SER A 167 -11.27 -1.23 9.72
N VAL A 168 -10.39 -0.33 10.17
CA VAL A 168 -10.71 1.09 10.44
C VAL A 168 -10.59 1.92 9.17
N VAL A 169 -9.51 1.73 8.43
CA VAL A 169 -9.23 2.37 7.15
C VAL A 169 -8.26 1.50 6.36
N ALA A 170 -8.58 1.25 5.10
CA ALA A 170 -7.76 0.40 4.25
C ALA A 170 -6.48 1.09 3.80
N GLY A 171 -5.42 0.32 3.59
CA GLY A 171 -4.22 0.76 2.87
C GLY A 171 -3.20 1.58 3.67
N LEU A 172 -3.54 2.16 4.81
CA LEU A 172 -2.58 2.88 5.64
C LEU A 172 -1.54 1.93 6.25
N GLY A 173 -0.31 2.39 6.31
CA GLY A 173 0.78 1.72 6.97
C GLY A 173 1.60 2.65 7.84
N ASN A 174 2.77 2.19 8.25
CA ASN A 174 3.55 2.83 9.31
C ASN A 174 4.09 4.23 8.94
N ILE A 175 4.45 4.42 7.67
CA ILE A 175 4.97 5.69 7.17
C ILE A 175 3.87 6.73 7.18
N TYR A 176 2.80 6.46 6.44
CA TYR A 176 1.75 7.44 6.18
C TYR A 176 0.90 7.74 7.42
N VAL A 177 0.77 6.80 8.36
CA VAL A 177 0.14 7.07 9.66
C VAL A 177 0.98 8.04 10.50
N CYS A 178 2.31 7.88 10.55
CA CYS A 178 3.17 8.83 11.29
C CYS A 178 3.10 10.23 10.67
N GLU A 179 3.19 10.34 9.34
CA GLU A 179 3.14 11.61 8.63
C GLU A 179 1.79 12.33 8.77
N ALA A 180 0.68 11.59 8.60
CA ALA A 180 -0.66 12.16 8.74
C ALA A 180 -0.96 12.62 10.16
N LEU A 181 -0.56 11.85 11.18
CA LEU A 181 -0.72 12.24 12.58
C LEU A 181 0.13 13.49 12.92
N PHE A 182 1.33 13.61 12.36
CA PHE A 182 2.16 14.80 12.52
C PHE A 182 1.48 16.03 11.92
N ARG A 183 1.03 15.96 10.67
CA ARG A 183 0.32 17.03 9.98
C ARG A 183 -0.96 17.45 10.72
N ALA A 184 -1.71 16.47 11.24
CA ALA A 184 -2.91 16.71 12.04
C ALA A 184 -2.63 17.25 13.45
N GLY A 185 -1.37 17.30 13.91
CA GLY A 185 -1.00 17.72 15.26
C GLY A 185 -1.50 16.76 16.35
N ILE A 186 -1.72 15.49 16.02
CA ILE A 186 -2.27 14.49 16.94
C ILE A 186 -1.16 13.55 17.42
N SER A 187 -1.02 13.41 18.75
CA SER A 187 -0.06 12.49 19.33
C SER A 187 -0.40 11.04 18.97
N PRO A 188 0.58 10.24 18.47
CA PRO A 188 0.36 8.82 18.20
C PRO A 188 0.01 8.00 19.44
N LEU A 189 0.28 8.55 20.64
CA LEU A 189 -0.04 7.95 21.94
C LEU A 189 -1.48 8.24 22.40
N ARG A 190 -2.16 9.21 21.79
CA ARG A 190 -3.53 9.58 22.15
C ARG A 190 -4.46 8.39 21.98
N LEU A 191 -5.35 8.16 22.93
CA LEU A 191 -6.37 7.10 22.82
C LEU A 191 -7.32 7.38 21.66
N ALA A 192 -7.57 6.40 20.83
CA ALA A 192 -8.38 6.52 19.62
C ALA A 192 -9.78 7.10 19.91
N ARG A 193 -10.42 6.66 21.00
CA ARG A 193 -11.75 7.15 21.46
C ARG A 193 -11.81 8.65 21.79
N THR A 194 -10.66 9.34 21.90
CA THR A 194 -10.60 10.79 22.19
C THR A 194 -10.36 11.63 20.94
N VAL A 195 -10.33 10.99 19.76
CA VAL A 195 -10.11 11.64 18.47
C VAL A 195 -11.41 12.05 17.75
N PRO A 196 -12.59 11.40 17.93
CA PRO A 196 -13.82 11.80 17.26
C PRO A 196 -14.11 13.32 17.31
N GLY A 197 -14.85 13.80 16.32
CA GLY A 197 -15.19 15.22 16.15
C GLY A 197 -14.11 16.00 15.36
N ALA A 198 -13.77 17.19 15.80
CA ALA A 198 -12.88 18.11 15.06
C ALA A 198 -11.49 17.52 14.77
N ARG A 199 -10.98 16.68 15.67
CA ARG A 199 -9.68 15.99 15.43
C ARG A 199 -9.80 14.96 14.31
N ALA A 200 -10.89 14.19 14.27
CA ALA A 200 -11.14 13.24 13.20
C ALA A 200 -11.31 13.95 11.85
N ALA A 201 -12.01 15.07 11.82
CA ALA A 201 -12.18 15.88 10.60
C ALA A 201 -10.82 16.34 10.04
N ARG A 202 -9.96 16.91 10.89
CA ARG A 202 -8.61 17.32 10.49
C ARG A 202 -7.76 16.12 10.05
N LEU A 203 -7.82 15.00 10.78
CA LEU A 203 -7.04 13.81 10.47
C LEU A 203 -7.43 13.20 9.12
N VAL A 204 -8.71 13.17 8.76
CA VAL A 204 -9.17 12.72 7.44
C VAL A 204 -8.59 13.58 6.33
N VAL A 205 -8.60 14.90 6.49
CA VAL A 205 -8.00 15.83 5.51
C VAL A 205 -6.52 15.53 5.33
N GLU A 206 -5.78 15.40 6.44
CA GLU A 206 -4.33 15.16 6.38
C GLU A 206 -3.97 13.76 5.86
N ILE A 207 -4.77 12.74 6.14
CA ILE A 207 -4.58 11.41 5.55
C ILE A 207 -4.74 11.49 4.03
N LYS A 208 -5.83 12.09 3.53
CA LYS A 208 -6.08 12.23 2.09
C LYS A 208 -4.97 13.05 1.41
N ALA A 209 -4.57 14.18 1.98
CA ALA A 209 -3.50 15.01 1.45
C ALA A 209 -2.16 14.25 1.39
N THR A 210 -1.75 13.62 2.49
CA THR A 210 -0.49 12.85 2.56
C THR A 210 -0.44 11.73 1.53
N LEU A 211 -1.53 10.98 1.36
CA LEU A 211 -1.60 9.89 0.40
C LEU A 211 -1.57 10.39 -1.05
N ASN A 212 -2.31 11.45 -1.37
CA ASN A 212 -2.31 12.03 -2.71
C ASN A 212 -0.93 12.59 -3.11
N GLU A 213 -0.27 13.31 -2.20
CA GLU A 213 1.10 13.79 -2.42
C GLU A 213 2.07 12.63 -2.63
N ALA A 214 1.94 11.56 -1.84
CA ALA A 214 2.78 10.38 -1.98
C ALA A 214 2.56 9.66 -3.31
N ILE A 215 1.32 9.51 -3.77
CA ILE A 215 0.99 8.93 -5.07
C ILE A 215 1.58 9.80 -6.21
N ALA A 216 1.42 11.12 -6.13
CA ALA A 216 1.98 12.05 -7.11
C ALA A 216 3.51 11.98 -7.20
N ALA A 217 4.19 11.68 -6.08
CA ALA A 217 5.63 11.49 -6.00
C ALA A 217 6.11 10.06 -6.36
N GLY A 218 5.21 9.17 -6.80
CA GLY A 218 5.56 7.79 -7.13
C GLY A 218 5.80 6.88 -5.93
N GLY A 219 5.30 7.25 -4.76
CA GLY A 219 5.51 6.53 -3.50
C GLY A 219 6.85 6.86 -2.84
N SER A 220 7.19 6.09 -1.80
CA SER A 220 8.43 6.20 -1.03
C SER A 220 9.36 5.05 -1.36
N SER A 221 10.53 5.32 -1.97
CA SER A 221 11.57 4.29 -2.14
C SER A 221 12.31 4.08 -0.82
N LEU A 222 11.96 2.98 -0.17
CA LEU A 222 12.77 2.33 0.85
C LEU A 222 13.55 1.18 0.19
N ARG A 223 14.43 0.53 0.95
CA ARG A 223 15.39 -0.50 0.49
C ARG A 223 14.87 -1.50 -0.56
N ASP A 224 13.57 -1.80 -0.55
CA ASP A 224 12.99 -2.89 -1.34
C ASP A 224 11.94 -2.44 -2.36
N TYR A 225 11.60 -1.13 -2.44
CA TYR A 225 10.59 -0.62 -3.38
C TYR A 225 11.24 0.16 -4.53
N VAL A 226 10.89 -0.23 -5.74
CA VAL A 226 11.10 0.54 -6.98
C VAL A 226 9.79 0.50 -7.78
N GLN A 227 9.57 1.51 -8.60
CA GLN A 227 8.45 1.52 -9.56
C GLN A 227 8.61 0.40 -10.59
N PRO A 228 7.55 -0.01 -11.30
CA PRO A 228 7.60 -1.10 -12.26
C PRO A 228 8.59 -0.91 -13.42
N ASP A 229 8.90 0.34 -13.77
CA ASP A 229 9.90 0.72 -14.75
C ASP A 229 11.34 0.83 -14.19
N GLY A 230 11.50 0.52 -12.89
CA GLY A 230 12.78 0.61 -12.18
C GLY A 230 13.07 1.99 -11.58
N ALA A 231 12.23 2.99 -11.82
CA ALA A 231 12.38 4.32 -11.21
C ALA A 231 12.20 4.29 -9.70
N LEU A 232 12.79 5.26 -9.01
CA LEU A 232 12.61 5.43 -7.57
C LEU A 232 11.41 6.34 -7.29
N GLY A 233 10.65 6.02 -6.23
CA GLY A 233 9.72 6.99 -5.67
C GLY A 233 10.49 8.07 -4.91
N TYR A 234 9.91 9.25 -4.79
CA TYR A 234 10.59 10.42 -4.23
C TYR A 234 9.95 10.95 -2.93
N PHE A 235 8.84 10.39 -2.47
CA PHE A 235 8.13 10.91 -1.31
C PHE A 235 8.93 10.82 0.01
N GLN A 236 9.93 9.94 0.11
CA GLN A 236 10.83 9.89 1.27
C GLN A 236 11.57 11.21 1.54
N HIS A 237 11.76 12.05 0.54
CA HIS A 237 12.37 13.39 0.70
C HIS A 237 11.38 14.42 1.26
N ALA A 238 10.08 14.13 1.25
CA ALA A 238 9.04 14.98 1.81
C ALA A 238 8.64 14.61 3.24
N TRP A 239 9.19 13.52 3.82
CA TRP A 239 8.87 13.10 5.17
C TRP A 239 9.20 14.18 6.20
N LYS A 240 8.27 14.40 7.13
CA LYS A 240 8.43 15.38 8.20
C LYS A 240 8.90 14.76 9.50
N VAL A 241 8.55 13.51 9.77
CA VAL A 241 8.90 12.81 11.02
C VAL A 241 9.43 11.39 10.79
N TYR A 242 8.95 10.67 9.77
CA TYR A 242 9.31 9.26 9.61
C TYR A 242 10.80 9.10 9.34
N GLY A 243 11.47 8.25 10.15
CA GLY A 243 12.91 8.01 10.03
C GLY A 243 13.82 9.15 10.49
N ARG A 244 13.27 10.25 11.02
CA ARG A 244 13.99 11.50 11.36
C ARG A 244 14.21 11.66 12.86
N GLU A 245 14.46 10.58 13.58
CA GLU A 245 14.76 10.61 15.02
C GLU A 245 15.92 11.56 15.34
N GLY A 246 15.75 12.44 16.31
CA GLY A 246 16.74 13.42 16.74
C GLY A 246 16.83 14.68 15.87
N GLU A 247 16.25 14.68 14.68
CA GLU A 247 16.27 15.86 13.82
C GLU A 247 15.32 16.97 14.32
N PRO A 248 15.59 18.24 14.00
CA PRO A 248 14.70 19.35 14.32
C PRO A 248 13.32 19.17 13.70
N CYS A 249 12.28 19.51 14.47
CA CYS A 249 10.92 19.56 13.94
C CYS A 249 10.74 20.84 13.11
N SER A 250 10.22 20.71 11.88
CA SER A 250 9.98 21.85 10.97
C SER A 250 8.89 22.82 11.44
N HIS A 251 8.06 22.42 12.41
CA HIS A 251 6.89 23.19 12.87
C HIS A 251 6.98 23.64 14.33
N CYS A 252 8.08 23.42 15.01
CA CYS A 252 8.25 23.91 16.39
C CYS A 252 9.54 24.76 16.51
N PRO A 253 9.64 25.63 17.55
CA PRO A 253 10.79 26.51 17.73
C PRO A 253 12.13 25.80 17.96
N GLY A 254 12.13 24.45 18.11
CA GLY A 254 13.34 23.71 18.44
C GLY A 254 13.82 23.85 19.89
N PRO A 255 15.12 23.57 20.16
CA PRO A 255 15.72 23.70 21.48
C PRO A 255 15.66 25.14 22.01
N PRO A 256 15.53 25.35 23.36
CA PRO A 256 15.42 24.29 24.39
C PRO A 256 14.01 23.68 24.52
N GLY A 257 13.02 24.24 23.85
CA GLY A 257 11.62 23.86 24.02
C GLY A 257 11.22 22.52 23.37
N CYS A 258 12.00 22.02 22.40
CA CYS A 258 11.80 20.72 21.78
C CYS A 258 13.15 20.09 21.44
N LYS A 259 13.35 18.86 21.89
CA LYS A 259 14.59 18.09 21.64
C LYS A 259 14.58 17.37 20.27
N GLY A 260 13.71 17.76 19.35
CA GLY A 260 13.57 17.15 18.04
C GLY A 260 12.51 16.03 17.97
N ILE A 261 12.49 15.37 16.83
CA ILE A 261 11.59 14.22 16.55
C ILE A 261 11.99 13.07 17.46
N ARG A 262 11.00 12.50 18.14
CA ARG A 262 11.18 11.30 18.97
C ARG A 262 10.80 10.03 18.24
N ARG A 263 11.50 8.97 18.59
CA ARG A 263 11.15 7.61 18.21
C ARG A 263 10.73 6.81 19.44
N ILE A 264 9.62 6.09 19.32
CA ILE A 264 9.16 5.10 20.29
C ILE A 264 8.77 3.82 19.55
N VAL A 265 8.55 2.74 20.27
CA VAL A 265 8.00 1.49 19.70
C VAL A 265 6.57 1.31 20.16
N GLN A 266 5.63 1.13 19.21
CA GLN A 266 4.24 0.82 19.46
C GLN A 266 3.84 -0.41 18.63
N SER A 267 3.31 -1.44 19.29
CA SER A 267 2.88 -2.69 18.63
C SER A 267 3.97 -3.27 17.70
N GLY A 268 5.23 -3.31 18.18
CA GLY A 268 6.38 -3.85 17.46
C GLY A 268 6.89 -2.97 16.29
N ARG A 269 6.38 -1.74 16.13
CA ARG A 269 6.77 -0.84 15.03
C ARG A 269 7.27 0.49 15.54
N SER A 270 8.32 1.03 14.89
CA SER A 270 8.81 2.38 15.17
C SER A 270 7.75 3.43 14.89
N THR A 271 7.62 4.39 15.78
CA THR A 271 6.71 5.53 15.70
C THR A 271 7.54 6.79 15.84
N PHE A 272 7.41 7.69 14.89
CA PHE A 272 8.15 8.96 14.87
C PHE A 272 7.15 10.11 15.05
N TYR A 273 7.46 11.07 15.93
CA TYR A 273 6.56 12.19 16.21
C TYR A 273 7.29 13.36 16.89
N CYS A 274 6.74 14.55 16.80
CA CYS A 274 7.18 15.70 17.59
C CYS A 274 6.31 15.83 18.85
N PRO A 275 6.87 15.66 20.06
CA PRO A 275 6.08 15.69 21.29
C PRO A 275 5.55 17.10 21.66
N ARG A 276 6.07 18.15 21.02
CA ARG A 276 5.66 19.52 21.27
C ARG A 276 4.38 19.90 20.51
N ILE A 277 4.30 19.56 19.23
CA ILE A 277 3.16 19.95 18.39
C ILE A 277 2.07 18.89 18.33
N GLN A 278 2.40 17.62 18.52
CA GLN A 278 1.44 16.54 18.53
C GLN A 278 0.93 16.29 19.97
N ARG A 279 -0.32 16.65 20.20
CA ARG A 279 -0.98 16.58 21.52
C ARG A 279 -2.23 15.71 21.52
#